data_5800a37cd2232eb5011dc9b83f303369
#
_entry.id   5800a37cd2232eb5011dc9b83f303369
#
_cell.length_a   1.000
_cell.length_b   1.000
_cell.length_c   1.000
_cell.angle_alpha   90.00
_cell.angle_beta   90.00
_cell.angle_gamma   90.00
#
_symmetry.space_group_name_H-M   'P 1'
#
loop_
_entity.id
_entity.type
_entity.pdbx_description
1 polymer ?
#
loop_
_entity_poly.entity_id
_entity_poly.type
_entity_poly.pdbx_seq_one_letter_code
_entity_poly.pdbx_strand_id
1 'polypeptide(L)'
;LPHPIFVAPMAHQAALHPQAEAGCAVAAAALGAGFVLSCQSNTPMEDIARLYLADAGRSALWCQLHWLHAREVCLAYLQRAADAGFE
;
A
#
# COMPACT_ATOMS: atom_id res chain seq x y z
N LEU A 1 -6.11 11.43 11.38
CA LEU A 1 -5.81 10.03 11.71
C LEU A 1 -6.45 9.67 13.05
N PRO A 2 -7.13 8.53 13.18
CA PRO A 2 -7.67 8.09 14.47
C PRO A 2 -6.57 7.76 15.49
N HIS A 3 -5.37 7.39 15.03
CA HIS A 3 -4.20 7.21 15.86
C HIS A 3 -2.95 7.32 14.99
N PRO A 4 -1.75 7.52 15.59
CA PRO A 4 -0.54 7.78 14.84
C PRO A 4 0.18 6.52 14.32
N ILE A 5 -0.49 5.37 14.28
CA ILE A 5 0.14 4.11 13.90
C ILE A 5 -0.02 3.88 12.40
N PHE A 6 1.10 3.58 11.73
CA PHE A 6 1.15 3.18 10.33
C PHE A 6 1.77 1.80 10.21
N VAL A 7 1.27 1.00 9.29
CA VAL A 7 1.92 -0.26 8.92
C VAL A 7 3.08 0.08 7.98
N ALA A 8 4.29 -0.27 8.38
CA ALA A 8 5.49 0.01 7.60
C ALA A 8 5.51 -0.81 6.30
N PRO A 9 6.17 -0.30 5.25
CA PRO A 9 6.31 -1.07 4.02
C PRO A 9 7.16 -2.32 4.26
N MET A 10 6.68 -3.48 3.78
CA MET A 10 7.37 -4.74 3.91
C MET A 10 7.22 -5.53 2.62
N ALA A 11 8.35 -5.98 2.07
CA ALA A 11 8.40 -6.75 0.84
C ALA A 11 8.09 -8.23 1.10
N HIS A 12 7.67 -8.93 0.06
CA HIS A 12 7.57 -10.39 0.04
C HIS A 12 6.70 -10.98 1.14
N GLN A 13 5.58 -10.34 1.45
CA GLN A 13 4.68 -10.81 2.52
C GLN A 13 4.05 -12.16 2.20
N ALA A 14 3.98 -12.55 0.92
CA ALA A 14 3.44 -13.86 0.53
C ALA A 14 4.24 -15.02 1.12
N ALA A 15 5.52 -14.80 1.46
CA ALA A 15 6.34 -15.80 2.14
C ALA A 15 5.89 -16.06 3.58
N LEU A 16 5.14 -15.12 4.17
CA LEU A 16 4.69 -15.18 5.56
C LEU A 16 3.23 -15.59 5.70
N HIS A 17 2.40 -15.21 4.73
CA HIS A 17 0.96 -15.48 4.80
C HIS A 17 0.35 -15.53 3.40
N PRO A 18 -0.62 -16.44 3.15
CA PRO A 18 -1.25 -16.57 1.82
C PRO A 18 -1.94 -15.30 1.32
N GLN A 19 -2.47 -14.47 2.22
CA GLN A 19 -3.13 -13.21 1.85
C GLN A 19 -2.12 -12.08 1.60
N ALA A 20 -0.87 -12.26 1.99
CA ALA A 20 0.21 -11.30 1.76
C ALA A 20 -0.18 -9.88 2.19
N GLU A 21 0.12 -8.88 1.36
CA GLU A 21 -0.19 -7.48 1.65
C GLU A 21 -1.69 -7.20 1.72
N ALA A 22 -2.51 -7.96 1.01
CA ALA A 22 -3.95 -7.77 1.02
C ALA A 22 -4.53 -7.97 2.42
N GLY A 23 -4.09 -9.00 3.14
CA GLY A 23 -4.52 -9.24 4.51
C GLY A 23 -4.12 -8.10 5.45
N CYS A 24 -2.89 -7.62 5.35
CA CYS A 24 -2.41 -6.48 6.13
C CYS A 24 -3.18 -5.21 5.83
N ALA A 25 -3.46 -4.94 4.56
CA ALA A 25 -4.17 -3.73 4.16
C ALA A 25 -5.60 -3.71 4.70
N VAL A 26 -6.31 -4.82 4.61
CA VAL A 26 -7.68 -4.95 5.13
C VAL A 26 -7.69 -4.75 6.63
N ALA A 27 -6.77 -5.39 7.36
CA ALA A 27 -6.68 -5.25 8.81
C ALA A 27 -6.34 -3.82 9.23
N ALA A 28 -5.40 -3.17 8.54
CA ALA A 28 -5.02 -1.79 8.83
C ALA A 28 -6.21 -0.85 8.63
N ALA A 29 -6.94 -1.00 7.52
CA ALA A 29 -8.10 -0.17 7.23
C ALA A 29 -9.18 -0.33 8.31
N ALA A 30 -9.46 -1.56 8.72
CA ALA A 30 -10.47 -1.84 9.75
C ALA A 30 -10.12 -1.23 11.10
N LEU A 31 -8.83 -1.13 11.42
CA LEU A 31 -8.35 -0.58 12.68
C LEU A 31 -8.07 0.92 12.63
N GLY A 32 -8.24 1.55 11.47
CA GLY A 32 -7.95 2.97 11.28
C GLY A 32 -6.46 3.30 11.22
N ALA A 33 -5.60 2.29 11.02
CA ALA A 33 -4.17 2.50 10.86
C ALA A 33 -3.84 2.94 9.44
N GLY A 34 -2.85 3.82 9.28
CA GLY A 34 -2.29 4.12 7.98
C GLY A 34 -1.57 2.90 7.41
N PHE A 35 -1.47 2.81 6.10
CA PHE A 35 -0.81 1.69 5.42
C PHE A 35 0.16 2.22 4.38
N VAL A 36 1.40 1.73 4.40
CA VAL A 36 2.42 2.07 3.42
C VAL A 36 2.77 0.81 2.63
N LEU A 37 2.45 0.81 1.34
CA LEU A 37 2.72 -0.33 0.47
C LEU A 37 4.17 -0.30 -0.02
N SER A 38 4.86 -1.44 0.12
CA SER A 38 6.21 -1.60 -0.43
C SER A 38 6.17 -1.61 -1.97
N CYS A 39 7.18 -1.02 -2.60
CA CYS A 39 7.32 -1.11 -4.06
C CYS A 39 7.69 -2.53 -4.51
N GLN A 40 8.08 -3.41 -3.58
CA GLN A 40 8.38 -4.82 -3.82
C GLN A 40 7.27 -5.73 -3.33
N SER A 41 6.06 -5.22 -3.28
CA SER A 41 4.88 -5.98 -2.87
C SER A 41 4.61 -7.16 -3.79
N ASN A 42 4.13 -8.28 -3.21
CA ASN A 42 3.65 -9.43 -3.97
C ASN A 42 2.26 -9.20 -4.56
N THR A 43 1.54 -8.18 -4.09
CA THR A 43 0.18 -7.85 -4.54
C THR A 43 0.22 -6.56 -5.35
N PRO A 44 -0.47 -6.49 -6.50
CA PRO A 44 -0.54 -5.26 -7.28
C PRO A 44 -1.11 -4.10 -6.47
N MET A 45 -0.56 -2.90 -6.65
CA MET A 45 -0.97 -1.73 -5.88
C MET A 45 -2.45 -1.38 -6.09
N GLU A 46 -2.99 -1.65 -7.27
CA GLU A 46 -4.40 -1.39 -7.56
C GLU A 46 -5.33 -2.25 -6.71
N ASP A 47 -4.95 -3.52 -6.46
CA ASP A 47 -5.72 -4.42 -5.62
C ASP A 47 -5.69 -3.98 -4.17
N ILE A 48 -4.52 -3.53 -3.69
CA ILE A 48 -4.38 -3.00 -2.33
C ILE A 48 -5.22 -1.74 -2.16
N ALA A 49 -5.16 -0.82 -3.11
CA ALA A 49 -5.94 0.41 -3.06
C ALA A 49 -7.44 0.11 -3.01
N ARG A 50 -7.90 -0.81 -3.84
CA ARG A 50 -9.32 -1.20 -3.87
C ARG A 50 -9.78 -1.74 -2.52
N LEU A 51 -8.97 -2.60 -1.91
CA LEU A 51 -9.33 -3.22 -0.62
C LEU A 51 -9.26 -2.23 0.53
N TYR A 52 -8.20 -1.43 0.58
CA TYR A 52 -7.99 -0.47 1.67
C TYR A 52 -9.00 0.69 1.62
N LEU A 53 -9.20 1.26 0.44
CA LEU A 53 -10.07 2.43 0.27
C LEU A 53 -11.55 2.09 0.39
N ALA A 54 -11.92 0.80 0.30
CA ALA A 54 -13.30 0.36 0.48
C ALA A 54 -13.79 0.48 1.92
N ASP A 55 -12.87 0.56 2.90
CA ASP A 55 -13.25 0.63 4.32
C ASP A 55 -13.47 2.09 4.73
N ALA A 56 -14.65 2.39 5.26
CA ALA A 56 -14.99 3.74 5.71
C ALA A 56 -14.17 4.20 6.90
N GLY A 57 -13.64 3.28 7.69
CA GLY A 57 -12.79 3.58 8.86
C GLY A 57 -11.31 3.73 8.54
N ARG A 58 -10.93 3.60 7.27
CA ARG A 58 -9.54 3.66 6.84
C ARG A 58 -8.91 5.03 7.10
N SER A 59 -7.60 5.04 7.20
CA SER A 59 -6.80 6.25 7.33
C SER A 59 -6.06 6.57 6.03
N ALA A 60 -4.77 6.88 6.08
CA ALA A 60 -3.99 7.25 4.90
C ALA A 60 -3.40 6.02 4.20
N LEU A 61 -3.38 6.05 2.89
CA LEU A 61 -2.77 5.02 2.06
C LEU A 61 -1.60 5.62 1.29
N TRP A 62 -0.39 5.17 1.60
CA TRP A 62 0.84 5.64 0.99
C TRP A 62 1.54 4.50 0.28
N CYS A 63 2.40 4.82 -0.68
CA CYS A 63 3.30 3.84 -1.29
C CYS A 63 4.76 4.26 -1.07
N GLN A 64 5.62 3.25 -0.92
CA GLN A 64 7.05 3.45 -0.82
C GLN A 64 7.65 3.48 -2.22
N LEU A 65 8.47 4.50 -2.50
CA LEU A 65 9.22 4.58 -3.74
C LEU A 65 10.70 4.41 -3.44
N HIS A 66 11.30 3.35 -3.99
CA HIS A 66 12.75 3.23 -4.08
C HIS A 66 13.23 3.92 -5.35
N TRP A 67 14.44 4.49 -5.32
CA TRP A 67 15.00 5.05 -6.53
C TRP A 67 15.25 3.95 -7.55
N LEU A 68 14.62 4.06 -8.70
CA LEU A 68 14.77 3.13 -9.82
C LEU A 68 15.76 3.73 -10.81
N HIS A 69 16.41 2.86 -11.61
CA HIS A 69 17.48 3.30 -12.51
C HIS A 69 17.03 4.33 -13.54
N ALA A 70 15.78 4.26 -14.01
CA ALA A 70 15.26 5.17 -15.01
C ALA A 70 14.23 6.12 -14.41
N ARG A 71 14.39 7.41 -14.67
CA ARG A 71 13.44 8.42 -14.21
C ARG A 71 12.03 8.14 -14.72
N GLU A 72 11.91 7.72 -15.96
CA GLU A 72 10.62 7.40 -16.58
C GLU A 72 9.89 6.28 -15.85
N VAL A 73 10.62 5.28 -15.35
CA VAL A 73 10.06 4.19 -14.57
C VAL A 73 9.52 4.71 -13.24
N CYS A 74 10.27 5.58 -12.56
CA CYS A 74 9.84 6.21 -11.31
C CYS A 74 8.57 7.04 -11.52
N LEU A 75 8.53 7.85 -12.58
CA LEU A 75 7.37 8.69 -12.89
C LEU A 75 6.15 7.84 -13.25
N ALA A 76 6.34 6.76 -14.00
CA ALA A 76 5.25 5.83 -14.34
C ALA A 76 4.69 5.16 -13.08
N TYR A 77 5.56 4.76 -12.15
CA TYR A 77 5.14 4.18 -10.87
C TYR A 77 4.32 5.18 -10.05
N LEU A 78 4.78 6.42 -9.95
CA LEU A 78 4.07 7.46 -9.19
C LEU A 78 2.71 7.78 -9.82
N GLN A 79 2.63 7.84 -11.15
CA GLN A 79 1.37 8.07 -11.84
C GLN A 79 0.39 6.92 -11.61
N ARG A 80 0.87 5.70 -11.67
CA ARG A 80 0.06 4.51 -11.40
C ARG A 80 -0.48 4.54 -9.97
N ALA A 81 0.34 4.92 -9.00
CA ALA A 81 -0.07 5.03 -7.60
C ALA A 81 -1.13 6.12 -7.43
N ALA A 82 -0.94 7.28 -8.04
CA ALA A 82 -1.91 8.37 -7.97
C ALA A 82 -3.25 7.95 -8.58
N ASP A 83 -3.23 7.28 -9.72
CA ASP A 83 -4.44 6.82 -10.40
C ASP A 83 -5.18 5.77 -9.56
N ALA A 84 -4.47 4.96 -8.78
CA ALA A 84 -5.08 3.96 -7.90
C ALA A 84 -5.67 4.56 -6.62
N GLY A 85 -5.32 5.79 -6.26
CA GLY A 85 -5.86 6.48 -5.09
C GLY A 85 -4.90 6.60 -3.91
N PHE A 86 -3.61 6.31 -4.09
CA PHE A 86 -2.59 6.55 -3.07
C PHE A 86 -2.39 8.06 -2.87
N GLU A 87 -2.07 8.43 -1.65
CA GLU A 87 -1.92 9.83 -1.26
C GLU A 87 -0.48 10.32 -1.22
#